data_55c27d8f62dee908c8a8facade54acb9
#
_entry.id   55c27d8f62dee908c8a8facade54acb9
#
_cell.length_a   1.000
_cell.length_b   1.000
_cell.length_c   1.000
_cell.angle_alpha   90.00
_cell.angle_beta   90.00
_cell.angle_gamma   90.00
#
_symmetry.space_group_name_H-M   'P 1'
#
loop_
_entity.id
_entity.type
_entity.pdbx_description
1 polymer ?
#
loop_
_entity_poly.entity_id
_entity_poly.type
_entity_poly.pdbx_seq_one_letter_code
_entity_poly.pdbx_strand_id
1 'polypeptide(L)'
;MGTPENATHALEELARLSLREHNMQSLLQRVAELAKRVMPGDPETSITVLVEDRPTTVVFTDQLALDCDESQYRVGAGPCLHAASTGELTEIADGQAETRWRNYVQQAVERGVLSSLSIPLPISEGMSAALNVYARTAHAFDDDSRTEAQRFAPYAAVAVANMHAYQSARSTAENLRVALESRAAIDQAKGILMERHKLTPTQAFQVLARVSMQTNVKLRTIAEDLVTTGRLPDLNAKNPRTS
;
A
#
# COMPACT_ATOMS: atom_id res chain seq x y z
N MET A 1 -1.80 4.29 -32.67
CA MET A 1 -0.39 4.60 -32.77
C MET A 1 -0.14 5.82 -31.89
N GLY A 2 0.40 5.63 -30.68
CA GLY A 2 0.89 6.72 -29.86
C GLY A 2 2.14 7.27 -30.53
N THR A 3 2.18 8.57 -30.83
CA THR A 3 3.34 9.18 -31.44
C THR A 3 4.44 9.36 -30.39
N PRO A 4 5.75 9.33 -30.78
CA PRO A 4 6.87 9.60 -29.85
C PRO A 4 6.75 10.92 -29.07
N GLU A 5 6.04 11.90 -29.65
CA GLU A 5 5.69 13.16 -28.97
C GLU A 5 4.84 12.96 -27.73
N ASN A 6 3.91 11.99 -27.71
CA ASN A 6 3.06 11.73 -26.56
C ASN A 6 3.83 11.16 -25.36
N ALA A 7 4.81 10.29 -25.60
CA ALA A 7 5.62 9.71 -24.52
C ALA A 7 6.58 10.74 -23.91
N THR A 8 7.25 11.54 -24.72
CA THR A 8 8.13 12.61 -24.26
C THR A 8 7.35 13.66 -23.46
N HIS A 9 6.17 14.04 -23.92
CA HIS A 9 5.31 14.97 -23.20
C HIS A 9 4.81 14.39 -21.86
N ALA A 10 4.46 13.10 -21.83
CA ALA A 10 4.07 12.42 -20.59
C ALA A 10 5.22 12.35 -19.58
N LEU A 11 6.47 12.12 -20.03
CA LEU A 11 7.65 12.13 -19.19
C LEU A 11 7.97 13.55 -18.66
N GLU A 12 7.82 14.59 -19.48
CA GLU A 12 7.96 15.99 -19.05
C GLU A 12 6.88 16.35 -18.03
N GLU A 13 5.66 15.87 -18.20
CA GLU A 13 4.56 16.08 -17.25
C GLU A 13 4.89 15.41 -15.92
N LEU A 14 5.39 14.17 -15.92
CA LEU A 14 5.85 13.49 -14.70
C LEU A 14 6.98 14.25 -13.99
N ALA A 15 7.94 14.77 -14.75
CA ALA A 15 9.07 15.53 -14.19
C ALA A 15 8.62 16.85 -13.54
N ARG A 16 7.50 17.41 -13.95
CA ARG A 16 6.91 18.65 -13.38
C ARG A 16 6.00 18.41 -12.19
N LEU A 17 5.60 17.15 -11.91
CA LEU A 17 4.73 16.82 -10.78
C LEU A 17 5.46 17.12 -9.46
N SER A 18 5.02 18.17 -8.78
CA SER A 18 5.59 18.60 -7.51
C SER A 18 4.92 17.87 -6.36
N LEU A 19 5.70 17.26 -5.47
CA LEU A 19 5.26 16.68 -4.20
C LEU A 19 4.59 17.73 -3.26
N ARG A 20 4.70 19.02 -3.57
CA ARG A 20 4.06 20.08 -2.78
C ARG A 20 2.58 20.27 -3.11
N GLU A 21 2.15 19.88 -4.32
CA GLU A 21 0.81 20.15 -4.83
C GLU A 21 -0.08 18.90 -4.88
N HIS A 22 0.52 17.71 -4.79
CA HIS A 22 -0.18 16.44 -4.88
C HIS A 22 0.10 15.57 -3.66
N ASN A 23 -0.93 14.91 -3.13
CA ASN A 23 -0.68 13.79 -2.23
C ASN A 23 -0.08 12.63 -3.03
N MET A 24 0.64 11.72 -2.36
CA MET A 24 1.36 10.64 -3.02
C MET A 24 0.45 9.71 -3.84
N GLN A 25 -0.81 9.53 -3.42
CA GLN A 25 -1.78 8.71 -4.14
C GLN A 25 -2.18 9.37 -5.47
N SER A 26 -2.40 10.69 -5.48
CA SER A 26 -2.71 11.41 -6.73
C SER A 26 -1.54 11.42 -7.71
N LEU A 27 -0.30 11.43 -7.21
CA LEU A 27 0.89 11.30 -8.05
C LEU A 27 0.93 9.92 -8.74
N LEU A 28 0.73 8.84 -7.99
CA LEU A 28 0.71 7.49 -8.56
C LEU A 28 -0.46 7.29 -9.52
N GLN A 29 -1.63 7.84 -9.19
CA GLN A 29 -2.78 7.82 -10.08
C GLN A 29 -2.44 8.51 -11.42
N ARG A 30 -1.73 9.65 -11.36
CA ARG A 30 -1.29 10.35 -12.56
C ARG A 30 -0.29 9.53 -13.37
N VAL A 31 0.62 8.80 -12.70
CA VAL A 31 1.54 7.87 -13.37
C VAL A 31 0.77 6.79 -14.13
N ALA A 32 -0.25 6.16 -13.51
CA ALA A 32 -1.07 5.14 -14.16
C ALA A 32 -1.84 5.72 -15.36
N GLU A 33 -2.46 6.89 -15.22
CA GLU A 33 -3.18 7.57 -16.31
C GLU A 33 -2.26 7.96 -17.47
N LEU A 34 -1.03 8.40 -17.19
CA LEU A 34 -0.03 8.70 -18.19
C LEU A 34 0.40 7.44 -18.94
N ALA A 35 0.62 6.34 -18.21
CA ALA A 35 0.92 5.05 -18.81
C ALA A 35 -0.22 4.59 -19.74
N LYS A 36 -1.48 4.71 -19.31
CA LYS A 36 -2.66 4.42 -20.16
C LYS A 36 -2.64 5.23 -21.46
N ARG A 37 -2.32 6.53 -21.40
CA ARG A 37 -2.29 7.42 -22.59
C ARG A 37 -1.18 7.11 -23.57
N VAL A 38 -0.04 6.64 -23.09
CA VAL A 38 1.14 6.32 -23.91
C VAL A 38 0.99 4.97 -24.59
N MET A 39 0.31 4.02 -23.96
CA MET A 39 0.14 2.67 -24.51
C MET A 39 -0.96 2.63 -25.56
N PRO A 40 -0.80 1.80 -26.62
CA PRO A 40 -1.78 1.67 -27.69
C PRO A 40 -3.06 0.95 -27.23
N GLY A 41 -4.18 1.23 -27.93
CA GLY A 41 -5.42 0.47 -27.79
C GLY A 41 -6.29 0.83 -26.57
N ASP A 42 -6.07 2.00 -25.98
CA ASP A 42 -6.81 2.47 -24.78
C ASP A 42 -6.91 1.41 -23.68
N PRO A 43 -5.74 0.90 -23.20
CA PRO A 43 -5.71 -0.16 -22.19
C PRO A 43 -6.07 0.39 -20.82
N GLU A 44 -6.35 -0.51 -19.87
CA GLU A 44 -6.40 -0.15 -18.47
C GLU A 44 -5.06 -0.42 -17.78
N THR A 45 -4.74 0.37 -16.77
CA THR A 45 -3.45 0.28 -16.08
C THR A 45 -3.62 0.23 -14.56
N SER A 46 -2.66 -0.39 -13.90
CA SER A 46 -2.54 -0.42 -12.44
C SER A 46 -1.08 -0.38 -12.00
N ILE A 47 -0.85 -0.03 -10.74
CA ILE A 47 0.45 -0.21 -10.09
C ILE A 47 0.26 -1.14 -8.89
N THR A 48 0.97 -2.25 -8.92
CA THR A 48 1.08 -3.22 -7.84
C THR A 48 2.37 -2.99 -7.06
N VAL A 49 2.30 -3.03 -5.74
CA VAL A 49 3.44 -3.00 -4.84
C VAL A 49 3.43 -4.26 -3.99
N LEU A 50 4.59 -4.90 -3.84
CA LEU A 50 4.82 -6.04 -2.95
C LEU A 50 5.69 -5.56 -1.78
N VAL A 51 5.16 -5.70 -0.58
CA VAL A 51 5.90 -5.48 0.67
C VAL A 51 5.86 -6.78 1.47
N GLU A 52 7.00 -7.33 1.80
CA GLU A 52 7.09 -8.63 2.49
C GLU A 52 6.26 -9.72 1.76
N ASP A 53 6.40 -9.80 0.45
CA ASP A 53 5.68 -10.73 -0.45
C ASP A 53 4.14 -10.59 -0.44
N ARG A 54 3.63 -9.50 0.12
CA ARG A 54 2.18 -9.19 0.10
C ARG A 54 1.87 -8.20 -1.01
N PRO A 55 1.22 -8.62 -2.08
CA PRO A 55 0.86 -7.74 -3.18
C PRO A 55 -0.35 -6.86 -2.81
N THR A 56 -0.30 -5.61 -3.23
CA THR A 56 -1.41 -4.66 -3.10
C THR A 56 -1.43 -3.74 -4.30
N THR A 57 -2.59 -3.56 -4.92
CA THR A 57 -2.79 -2.54 -5.96
C THR A 57 -2.94 -1.19 -5.28
N VAL A 58 -2.03 -0.27 -5.55
CA VAL A 58 -2.01 1.06 -4.93
C VAL A 58 -2.79 2.11 -5.73
N VAL A 59 -2.86 1.94 -7.05
CA VAL A 59 -3.67 2.75 -7.97
C VAL A 59 -4.07 1.93 -9.20
N PHE A 60 -5.18 2.32 -9.83
CA PHE A 60 -5.69 1.72 -11.06
C PHE A 60 -6.55 2.72 -11.82
N THR A 61 -6.66 2.57 -13.13
CA THR A 61 -7.45 3.47 -13.99
C THR A 61 -8.91 3.04 -14.14
N ASP A 62 -9.18 1.74 -14.01
CA ASP A 62 -10.53 1.17 -14.10
C ASP A 62 -10.62 -0.10 -13.25
N GLN A 63 -11.85 -0.46 -12.86
CA GLN A 63 -12.13 -1.65 -12.06
C GLN A 63 -11.60 -2.94 -12.73
N LEU A 64 -11.56 -2.99 -14.06
CA LEU A 64 -11.00 -4.11 -14.81
C LEU A 64 -9.55 -4.40 -14.42
N ALA A 65 -8.72 -3.35 -14.31
CA ALA A 65 -7.31 -3.50 -13.92
C ALA A 65 -7.18 -4.04 -12.50
N LEU A 66 -7.97 -3.53 -11.56
CA LEU A 66 -8.00 -4.02 -10.18
C LEU A 66 -8.43 -5.49 -10.11
N ASP A 67 -9.50 -5.87 -10.82
CA ASP A 67 -10.01 -7.25 -10.84
C ASP A 67 -8.98 -8.23 -11.42
N CYS A 68 -8.20 -7.81 -12.42
CA CYS A 68 -7.10 -8.60 -12.97
C CYS A 68 -5.97 -8.78 -11.97
N ASP A 69 -5.58 -7.72 -11.27
CA ASP A 69 -4.55 -7.77 -10.22
C ASP A 69 -4.99 -8.71 -9.07
N GLU A 70 -6.18 -8.51 -8.53
CA GLU A 70 -6.72 -9.32 -7.44
C GLU A 70 -6.86 -10.81 -7.83
N SER A 71 -7.14 -11.09 -9.11
CA SER A 71 -7.16 -12.46 -9.62
C SER A 71 -5.78 -13.13 -9.53
N GLN A 72 -4.71 -12.40 -9.84
CA GLN A 72 -3.33 -12.89 -9.67
C GLN A 72 -3.00 -13.12 -8.20
N TYR A 73 -3.41 -12.20 -7.31
CA TYR A 73 -3.15 -12.31 -5.86
C TYR A 73 -3.84 -13.52 -5.26
N ARG A 74 -5.08 -13.79 -5.66
CA ARG A 74 -5.87 -14.94 -5.19
C ARG A 74 -5.28 -16.27 -5.64
N VAL A 75 -4.75 -16.32 -6.87
CA VAL A 75 -4.09 -17.52 -7.42
C VAL A 75 -2.66 -17.66 -6.89
N GLY A 76 -2.04 -16.57 -6.44
CA GLY A 76 -0.64 -16.50 -6.03
C GLY A 76 0.34 -16.57 -7.21
N ALA A 77 -0.13 -16.35 -8.44
CA ALA A 77 0.69 -16.44 -9.65
C ALA A 77 0.08 -15.60 -10.79
N GLY A 78 0.95 -14.97 -11.59
CA GLY A 78 0.55 -14.17 -12.74
C GLY A 78 1.68 -13.31 -13.26
N PRO A 79 1.50 -12.65 -14.41
CA PRO A 79 2.53 -11.82 -15.04
C PRO A 79 2.99 -10.67 -14.16
N CYS A 80 2.08 -10.03 -13.42
CA CYS A 80 2.40 -8.94 -12.50
C CYS A 80 3.31 -9.41 -11.36
N LEU A 81 2.95 -10.51 -10.69
CA LEU A 81 3.74 -11.06 -9.59
C LEU A 81 5.10 -11.57 -10.09
N HIS A 82 5.12 -12.14 -11.29
CA HIS A 82 6.37 -12.59 -11.92
C HIS A 82 7.28 -11.39 -12.22
N ALA A 83 6.77 -10.37 -12.89
CA ALA A 83 7.55 -9.17 -13.21
C ALA A 83 8.10 -8.48 -11.96
N ALA A 84 7.27 -8.31 -10.92
CA ALA A 84 7.67 -7.69 -9.67
C ALA A 84 8.76 -8.50 -8.94
N SER A 85 8.69 -9.83 -8.97
CA SER A 85 9.64 -10.69 -8.24
C SER A 85 10.94 -10.93 -8.99
N THR A 86 10.91 -11.01 -10.33
CA THR A 86 12.10 -11.31 -11.16
C THR A 86 12.82 -10.06 -11.67
N GLY A 87 12.11 -8.93 -11.73
CA GLY A 87 12.62 -7.74 -12.41
C GLY A 87 12.58 -7.83 -13.93
N GLU A 88 11.86 -8.80 -14.50
CA GLU A 88 11.75 -9.02 -15.95
C GLU A 88 10.41 -8.53 -16.47
N LEU A 89 10.44 -7.78 -17.57
CA LEU A 89 9.23 -7.41 -18.30
C LEU A 89 8.51 -8.69 -18.75
N THR A 90 7.23 -8.78 -18.41
CA THR A 90 6.44 -9.99 -18.62
C THR A 90 5.20 -9.66 -19.44
N GLU A 91 5.04 -10.35 -20.55
CA GLU A 91 3.93 -10.16 -21.48
C GLU A 91 3.07 -11.42 -21.59
N ILE A 92 1.77 -11.21 -21.73
CA ILE A 92 0.82 -12.14 -22.32
C ILE A 92 0.38 -11.50 -23.63
N ALA A 93 0.89 -12.02 -24.75
CA ALA A 93 0.57 -11.50 -26.08
C ALA A 93 -0.84 -11.89 -26.52
N ASP A 94 -1.25 -13.14 -26.24
CA ASP A 94 -2.60 -13.64 -26.51
C ASP A 94 -3.07 -14.52 -25.35
N GLY A 95 -4.04 -14.02 -24.59
CA GLY A 95 -4.62 -14.72 -23.46
C GLY A 95 -5.30 -16.05 -23.84
N GLN A 96 -5.79 -16.21 -25.08
CA GLN A 96 -6.40 -17.45 -25.52
C GLN A 96 -5.38 -18.55 -25.82
N ALA A 97 -4.16 -18.16 -26.20
CA ALA A 97 -3.06 -19.07 -26.49
C ALA A 97 -2.09 -19.28 -25.31
N GLU A 98 -2.21 -18.48 -24.25
CA GLU A 98 -1.28 -18.49 -23.11
C GLU A 98 -1.45 -19.76 -22.26
N THR A 99 -0.35 -20.42 -21.96
CA THR A 99 -0.33 -21.67 -21.18
C THR A 99 0.25 -21.54 -19.78
N ARG A 100 1.01 -20.44 -19.53
CA ARG A 100 1.47 -20.07 -18.20
C ARG A 100 0.24 -19.59 -17.41
N TRP A 101 0.25 -19.64 -16.13
CA TRP A 101 -0.78 -19.08 -15.23
C TRP A 101 -2.24 -19.33 -15.65
N ARG A 102 -2.59 -20.53 -16.09
CA ARG A 102 -3.91 -20.89 -16.70
C ARG A 102 -5.10 -20.39 -15.89
N ASN A 103 -5.06 -20.56 -14.55
CA ASN A 103 -6.17 -20.16 -13.68
C ASN A 103 -6.38 -18.64 -13.64
N TYR A 104 -5.32 -17.85 -13.76
CA TYR A 104 -5.41 -16.39 -13.88
C TYR A 104 -5.88 -16.00 -15.28
N VAL A 105 -5.23 -16.53 -16.31
CA VAL A 105 -5.47 -16.17 -17.71
C VAL A 105 -6.94 -16.42 -18.10
N GLN A 106 -7.52 -17.54 -17.68
CA GLN A 106 -8.93 -17.82 -17.92
C GLN A 106 -9.82 -16.70 -17.35
N GLN A 107 -9.58 -16.27 -16.12
CA GLN A 107 -10.34 -15.20 -15.48
C GLN A 107 -10.15 -13.83 -16.18
N ALA A 108 -8.95 -13.55 -16.68
CA ALA A 108 -8.66 -12.33 -17.42
C ALA A 108 -9.40 -12.30 -18.77
N VAL A 109 -9.37 -13.41 -19.52
CA VAL A 109 -10.08 -13.56 -20.80
C VAL A 109 -11.59 -13.46 -20.61
N GLU A 110 -12.16 -14.07 -19.57
CA GLU A 110 -13.59 -13.96 -19.23
C GLU A 110 -14.01 -12.51 -18.97
N ARG A 111 -13.10 -11.65 -18.49
CA ARG A 111 -13.31 -10.21 -18.30
C ARG A 111 -13.02 -9.37 -19.57
N GLY A 112 -12.61 -10.02 -20.66
CA GLY A 112 -12.30 -9.39 -21.93
C GLY A 112 -10.88 -8.84 -22.05
N VAL A 113 -9.94 -9.24 -21.18
CA VAL A 113 -8.52 -8.93 -21.34
C VAL A 113 -7.86 -10.01 -22.17
N LEU A 114 -7.35 -9.63 -23.35
CA LEU A 114 -6.75 -10.56 -24.31
C LEU A 114 -5.23 -10.43 -24.40
N SER A 115 -4.65 -9.31 -23.98
CA SER A 115 -3.21 -9.18 -23.79
C SER A 115 -2.87 -8.32 -22.59
N SER A 116 -1.71 -8.53 -22.00
CA SER A 116 -1.21 -7.71 -20.89
C SER A 116 0.29 -7.56 -20.92
N LEU A 117 0.78 -6.44 -20.38
CA LEU A 117 2.19 -6.14 -20.21
C LEU A 117 2.43 -5.74 -18.76
N SER A 118 3.29 -6.46 -18.06
CA SER A 118 3.71 -6.16 -16.70
C SER A 118 5.17 -5.71 -16.69
N ILE A 119 5.39 -4.47 -16.31
CA ILE A 119 6.68 -3.77 -16.35
C ILE A 119 7.21 -3.70 -14.92
N PRO A 120 8.35 -4.34 -14.61
CA PRO A 120 8.92 -4.24 -13.28
C PRO A 120 9.37 -2.81 -12.99
N LEU A 121 9.09 -2.33 -11.79
CA LEU A 121 9.55 -1.04 -11.32
C LEU A 121 10.78 -1.25 -10.42
N PRO A 122 11.95 -0.73 -10.81
CA PRO A 122 13.17 -0.91 -10.03
C PRO A 122 13.10 -0.08 -8.74
N ILE A 123 12.77 -0.73 -7.62
CA ILE A 123 12.68 -0.11 -6.30
C ILE A 123 13.74 -0.73 -5.38
N SER A 124 14.06 -0.03 -4.29
CA SER A 124 15.11 -0.43 -3.33
C SER A 124 14.77 -1.73 -2.58
N GLU A 125 15.77 -2.31 -1.90
CA GLU A 125 15.69 -3.55 -1.14
C GLU A 125 14.45 -3.64 -0.22
N GLY A 126 13.79 -4.80 -0.23
CA GLY A 126 12.62 -5.11 0.61
C GLY A 126 11.26 -4.73 0.02
N MET A 127 11.24 -4.09 -1.14
CA MET A 127 10.02 -3.74 -1.86
C MET A 127 10.18 -3.99 -3.35
N SER A 128 9.22 -4.64 -3.98
CA SER A 128 9.14 -4.77 -5.42
C SER A 128 7.80 -4.24 -5.93
N ALA A 129 7.75 -3.83 -7.19
CA ALA A 129 6.52 -3.33 -7.79
C ALA A 129 6.47 -3.60 -9.28
N ALA A 130 5.28 -3.51 -9.85
CA ALA A 130 5.06 -3.58 -11.28
C ALA A 130 3.99 -2.57 -11.72
N LEU A 131 4.20 -1.97 -12.89
CA LEU A 131 3.19 -1.27 -13.64
C LEU A 131 2.54 -2.27 -14.60
N ASN A 132 1.23 -2.43 -14.51
CA ASN A 132 0.48 -3.38 -15.33
C ASN A 132 -0.36 -2.64 -16.36
N VAL A 133 -0.41 -3.19 -17.56
CA VAL A 133 -1.19 -2.68 -18.70
C VAL A 133 -2.05 -3.83 -19.22
N TYR A 134 -3.36 -3.63 -19.31
CA TYR A 134 -4.34 -4.64 -19.70
C TYR A 134 -5.10 -4.19 -20.95
N ALA A 135 -5.01 -4.94 -22.04
CA ALA A 135 -5.65 -4.62 -23.31
C ALA A 135 -6.74 -5.63 -23.69
N ARG A 136 -7.78 -5.12 -24.35
CA ARG A 136 -8.92 -5.93 -24.81
C ARG A 136 -8.67 -6.61 -26.16
N THR A 137 -7.54 -6.36 -26.80
CA THR A 137 -7.12 -6.99 -28.06
C THR A 137 -5.90 -7.86 -27.83
N ALA A 138 -5.83 -8.99 -28.49
CA ALA A 138 -4.61 -9.80 -28.53
C ALA A 138 -3.51 -9.06 -29.31
N HIS A 139 -2.26 -9.31 -28.93
CA HIS A 139 -1.08 -8.71 -29.58
C HIS A 139 -1.11 -7.16 -29.62
N ALA A 140 -1.65 -6.54 -28.54
CA ALA A 140 -1.77 -5.08 -28.48
C ALA A 140 -0.42 -4.35 -28.40
N PHE A 141 0.64 -5.02 -27.93
CA PHE A 141 1.94 -4.42 -27.62
C PHE A 141 2.99 -4.87 -28.62
N ASP A 142 3.48 -3.94 -29.43
CA ASP A 142 4.60 -4.11 -30.33
C ASP A 142 5.94 -3.77 -29.65
N ASP A 143 7.05 -3.81 -30.39
CA ASP A 143 8.38 -3.51 -29.83
C ASP A 143 8.51 -2.03 -29.41
N ASP A 144 7.82 -1.13 -30.08
CA ASP A 144 7.80 0.29 -29.72
C ASP A 144 7.08 0.47 -28.38
N SER A 145 5.92 -0.18 -28.19
CA SER A 145 5.17 -0.16 -26.93
C SER A 145 5.97 -0.72 -25.76
N ARG A 146 6.70 -1.82 -25.96
CA ARG A 146 7.60 -2.40 -24.95
C ARG A 146 8.72 -1.44 -24.58
N THR A 147 9.32 -0.79 -25.57
CA THR A 147 10.39 0.18 -25.39
C THR A 147 9.88 1.40 -24.60
N GLU A 148 8.72 1.93 -24.96
CA GLU A 148 8.11 3.06 -24.25
C GLU A 148 7.74 2.70 -22.81
N ALA A 149 7.19 1.50 -22.59
CA ALA A 149 6.90 1.00 -21.25
C ALA A 149 8.16 0.94 -20.37
N GLN A 150 9.25 0.42 -20.92
CA GLN A 150 10.55 0.36 -20.21
C GLN A 150 11.14 1.74 -19.92
N ARG A 151 10.95 2.72 -20.81
CA ARG A 151 11.36 4.11 -20.57
C ARG A 151 10.57 4.77 -19.45
N PHE A 152 9.29 4.41 -19.33
CA PHE A 152 8.39 4.95 -18.32
C PHE A 152 8.64 4.39 -16.91
N ALA A 153 9.09 3.14 -16.81
CA ALA A 153 9.26 2.41 -15.56
C ALA A 153 10.13 3.13 -14.49
N PRO A 154 11.28 3.75 -14.81
CA PRO A 154 12.09 4.44 -13.81
C PRO A 154 11.36 5.62 -13.13
N TYR A 155 10.53 6.34 -13.87
CA TYR A 155 9.76 7.47 -13.32
C TYR A 155 8.66 6.98 -12.38
N ALA A 156 7.95 5.92 -12.79
CA ALA A 156 6.97 5.25 -11.95
C ALA A 156 7.63 4.69 -10.67
N ALA A 157 8.80 4.08 -10.79
CA ALA A 157 9.57 3.55 -9.67
C ALA A 157 9.93 4.63 -8.64
N VAL A 158 10.41 5.79 -9.10
CA VAL A 158 10.72 6.93 -8.21
C VAL A 158 9.46 7.40 -7.48
N ALA A 159 8.32 7.50 -8.16
CA ALA A 159 7.06 7.90 -7.55
C ALA A 159 6.61 6.90 -6.46
N VAL A 160 6.69 5.60 -6.75
CA VAL A 160 6.35 4.52 -5.79
C VAL A 160 7.31 4.52 -4.60
N ALA A 161 8.62 4.62 -4.83
CA ALA A 161 9.63 4.65 -3.78
C ALA A 161 9.42 5.84 -2.82
N ASN A 162 9.18 7.02 -3.38
CA ASN A 162 8.90 8.23 -2.60
C ASN A 162 7.61 8.09 -1.77
N MET A 163 6.56 7.50 -2.36
CA MET A 163 5.32 7.23 -1.62
C MET A 163 5.58 6.34 -0.41
N HIS A 164 6.26 5.23 -0.62
CA HIS A 164 6.54 4.29 0.47
C HIS A 164 7.39 4.92 1.57
N ALA A 165 8.45 5.65 1.20
CA ALA A 165 9.30 6.37 2.15
C ALA A 165 8.49 7.40 2.98
N TYR A 166 7.61 8.17 2.31
CA TYR A 166 6.75 9.14 2.99
C TYR A 166 5.75 8.47 3.95
N GLN A 167 5.08 7.40 3.52
CA GLN A 167 4.13 6.66 4.36
C GLN A 167 4.82 6.03 5.57
N SER A 168 6.00 5.43 5.37
CA SER A 168 6.81 4.85 6.44
C SER A 168 7.25 5.89 7.46
N ALA A 169 7.76 7.04 7.00
CA ALA A 169 8.16 8.13 7.88
C ALA A 169 6.96 8.68 8.67
N ARG A 170 5.81 8.86 8.01
CA ARG A 170 4.57 9.34 8.66
C ARG A 170 4.06 8.35 9.71
N SER A 171 4.05 7.05 9.40
CA SER A 171 3.65 6.01 10.36
C SER A 171 4.57 5.98 11.58
N THR A 172 5.88 6.08 11.35
CA THR A 172 6.87 6.16 12.43
C THR A 172 6.66 7.38 13.33
N ALA A 173 6.44 8.55 12.73
CA ALA A 173 6.18 9.78 13.48
C ALA A 173 4.90 9.68 14.32
N GLU A 174 3.82 9.13 13.75
CA GLU A 174 2.56 8.93 14.47
C GLU A 174 2.71 7.92 15.62
N ASN A 175 3.38 6.80 15.38
CA ASN A 175 3.65 5.80 16.43
C ASN A 175 4.47 6.42 17.58
N LEU A 176 5.49 7.25 17.26
CA LEU A 176 6.28 7.93 18.26
C LEU A 176 5.44 8.96 19.05
N ARG A 177 4.58 9.72 18.38
CA ARG A 177 3.65 10.67 19.02
C ARG A 177 2.73 9.94 20.01
N VAL A 178 2.11 8.85 19.56
CA VAL A 178 1.24 8.01 20.42
C VAL A 178 2.00 7.41 21.61
N ALA A 179 3.25 6.99 21.42
CA ALA A 179 4.08 6.46 22.50
C ALA A 179 4.43 7.56 23.54
N LEU A 180 4.78 8.78 23.08
CA LEU A 180 5.08 9.90 23.97
C LEU A 180 3.85 10.35 24.78
N GLU A 181 2.69 10.48 24.15
CA GLU A 181 1.43 10.82 24.83
C GLU A 181 1.04 9.75 25.86
N SER A 182 1.17 8.47 25.48
CA SER A 182 0.91 7.34 26.37
C SER A 182 1.83 7.38 27.61
N ARG A 183 3.12 7.68 27.40
CA ARG A 183 4.09 7.81 28.49
C ARG A 183 3.73 8.96 29.42
N ALA A 184 3.38 10.12 28.86
CA ALA A 184 2.99 11.28 29.65
C ALA A 184 1.77 11.00 30.53
N ALA A 185 0.72 10.40 29.98
CA ALA A 185 -0.48 10.00 30.73
C ALA A 185 -0.16 8.98 31.85
N ILE A 186 0.67 7.99 31.54
CA ILE A 186 1.09 6.96 32.52
C ILE A 186 1.91 7.61 33.64
N ASP A 187 2.84 8.51 33.35
CA ASP A 187 3.65 9.17 34.36
C ASP A 187 2.82 10.11 35.25
N GLN A 188 1.83 10.81 34.69
CA GLN A 188 0.88 11.61 35.48
C GLN A 188 0.02 10.69 36.40
N ALA A 189 -0.53 9.60 35.87
CA ALA A 189 -1.30 8.65 36.65
C ALA A 189 -0.47 8.00 37.77
N LYS A 190 0.79 7.66 37.50
CA LYS A 190 1.73 7.21 38.54
C LYS A 190 1.90 8.26 39.62
N GLY A 191 2.08 9.53 39.25
CA GLY A 191 2.21 10.64 40.21
C GLY A 191 1.01 10.73 41.16
N ILE A 192 -0.22 10.61 40.62
CA ILE A 192 -1.46 10.60 41.40
C ILE A 192 -1.47 9.43 42.40
N LEU A 193 -1.12 8.22 41.95
CA LEU A 193 -1.10 7.03 42.81
C LEU A 193 0.00 7.10 43.88
N MET A 194 1.17 7.59 43.52
CA MET A 194 2.27 7.80 44.45
C MET A 194 1.89 8.77 45.56
N GLU A 195 1.23 9.87 45.23
CA GLU A 195 0.81 10.84 46.22
C GLU A 195 -0.30 10.28 47.15
N ARG A 196 -1.35 9.69 46.58
CA ARG A 196 -2.50 9.18 47.34
C ARG A 196 -2.20 8.00 48.24
N HIS A 197 -1.37 7.07 47.75
CA HIS A 197 -1.14 5.79 48.42
C HIS A 197 0.30 5.64 48.94
N LYS A 198 1.14 6.71 48.80
CA LYS A 198 2.54 6.71 49.25
C LYS A 198 3.36 5.57 48.62
N LEU A 199 3.06 5.28 47.35
CA LEU A 199 3.72 4.24 46.54
C LEU A 199 5.04 4.71 45.94
N THR A 200 5.93 3.76 45.67
CA THR A 200 7.09 4.00 44.81
C THR A 200 6.64 4.07 43.34
N PRO A 201 7.43 4.66 42.42
CA PRO A 201 7.10 4.69 40.98
C PRO A 201 6.82 3.31 40.39
N THR A 202 7.57 2.30 40.81
CA THR A 202 7.41 0.92 40.35
C THR A 202 6.09 0.32 40.86
N GLN A 203 5.74 0.55 42.13
CA GLN A 203 4.48 0.07 42.70
C GLN A 203 3.26 0.75 42.05
N ALA A 204 3.33 2.05 41.78
CA ALA A 204 2.28 2.78 41.11
C ALA A 204 2.04 2.24 39.67
N PHE A 205 3.13 1.96 38.93
CA PHE A 205 3.03 1.34 37.62
C PHE A 205 2.41 -0.07 37.69
N GLN A 206 2.79 -0.89 38.68
CA GLN A 206 2.21 -2.22 38.87
C GLN A 206 0.72 -2.18 39.17
N VAL A 207 0.23 -1.17 39.91
CA VAL A 207 -1.21 -0.96 40.12
C VAL A 207 -1.93 -0.72 38.80
N LEU A 208 -1.45 0.22 37.97
CA LEU A 208 -2.04 0.50 36.65
C LEU A 208 -2.02 -0.73 35.74
N ALA A 209 -0.89 -1.44 35.71
CA ALA A 209 -0.74 -2.65 34.89
C ALA A 209 -1.70 -3.78 35.32
N ARG A 210 -1.90 -3.95 36.62
CA ARG A 210 -2.85 -4.93 37.17
C ARG A 210 -4.29 -4.60 36.77
N VAL A 211 -4.71 -3.35 36.91
CA VAL A 211 -6.03 -2.89 36.48
C VAL A 211 -6.21 -3.12 34.98
N SER A 212 -5.21 -2.75 34.15
CA SER A 212 -5.24 -2.98 32.71
C SER A 212 -5.43 -4.45 32.35
N MET A 213 -4.68 -5.35 32.99
CA MET A 213 -4.80 -6.80 32.77
C MET A 213 -6.16 -7.36 33.22
N GLN A 214 -6.69 -6.92 34.38
CA GLN A 214 -7.95 -7.42 34.93
C GLN A 214 -9.17 -6.92 34.15
N THR A 215 -9.11 -5.71 33.62
CA THR A 215 -10.21 -5.09 32.85
C THR A 215 -10.11 -5.33 31.35
N ASN A 216 -8.97 -5.87 30.87
CA ASN A 216 -8.65 -5.97 29.44
C ASN A 216 -8.74 -4.61 28.70
N VAL A 217 -8.42 -3.52 29.39
CA VAL A 217 -8.38 -2.16 28.87
C VAL A 217 -6.92 -1.73 28.72
N LYS A 218 -6.58 -1.02 27.64
CA LYS A 218 -5.21 -0.56 27.38
C LYS A 218 -4.71 0.28 28.56
N LEU A 219 -3.46 0.06 28.99
CA LEU A 219 -2.81 0.77 30.09
C LEU A 219 -2.90 2.30 29.94
N ARG A 220 -2.73 2.80 28.71
CA ARG A 220 -2.90 4.23 28.38
C ARG A 220 -4.30 4.74 28.77
N THR A 221 -5.35 4.04 28.39
CA THR A 221 -6.74 4.43 28.67
C THR A 221 -7.01 4.45 30.18
N ILE A 222 -6.52 3.44 30.93
CA ILE A 222 -6.60 3.43 32.38
C ILE A 222 -5.90 4.66 33.01
N ALA A 223 -4.74 5.02 32.45
CA ALA A 223 -4.00 6.16 32.93
C ALA A 223 -4.71 7.50 32.62
N GLU A 224 -5.21 7.66 31.40
CA GLU A 224 -6.00 8.83 30.96
C GLU A 224 -7.28 9.01 31.81
N ASP A 225 -8.00 7.93 32.08
CA ASP A 225 -9.19 7.93 32.93
C ASP A 225 -8.84 8.37 34.37
N LEU A 226 -7.76 7.82 34.94
CA LEU A 226 -7.33 8.22 36.27
C LEU A 226 -6.92 9.69 36.33
N VAL A 227 -6.22 10.19 35.34
CA VAL A 227 -5.81 11.62 35.27
C VAL A 227 -7.04 12.52 35.14
N THR A 228 -8.03 12.15 34.34
CA THR A 228 -9.21 12.97 34.05
C THR A 228 -10.26 12.91 35.17
N THR A 229 -10.54 11.70 35.68
CA THR A 229 -11.64 11.47 36.63
C THR A 229 -11.16 11.37 38.08
N GLY A 230 -9.88 11.19 38.28
CA GLY A 230 -9.29 10.90 39.57
C GLY A 230 -9.62 9.50 40.12
N ARG A 231 -10.18 8.59 39.32
CA ARG A 231 -10.62 7.26 39.76
C ARG A 231 -10.06 6.18 38.87
N LEU A 232 -9.72 5.05 39.44
CA LEU A 232 -9.47 3.80 38.70
C LEU A 232 -10.82 3.10 38.42
N PRO A 233 -10.92 2.36 37.29
CA PRO A 233 -12.09 1.53 37.06
C PRO A 233 -12.33 0.53 38.18
N ASP A 234 -13.61 0.36 38.55
CA ASP A 234 -14.01 -0.63 39.56
C ASP A 234 -13.71 -2.05 39.04
N LEU A 235 -12.85 -2.77 39.74
CA LEU A 235 -12.44 -4.13 39.39
C LEU A 235 -13.60 -5.16 39.53
N ASN A 236 -14.72 -4.75 40.18
CA ASN A 236 -15.91 -5.59 40.39
C ASN A 236 -17.04 -5.29 39.38
N ALA A 237 -16.90 -4.32 38.49
CA ALA A 237 -17.90 -4.08 37.46
C ALA A 237 -17.77 -5.16 36.37
N LYS A 238 -18.66 -6.15 36.38
CA LYS A 238 -18.79 -7.16 35.32
C LYS A 238 -18.90 -6.45 33.97
N ASN A 239 -18.03 -6.85 33.04
CA ASN A 239 -17.96 -6.36 31.67
C ASN A 239 -19.36 -6.45 30.99
N PRO A 240 -20.02 -5.33 30.59
CA PRO A 240 -21.35 -5.37 29.97
C PRO A 240 -21.33 -5.74 28.47
N ARG A 241 -20.23 -6.30 27.95
CA ARG A 241 -20.09 -6.64 26.53
C ARG A 241 -19.95 -8.14 26.27
N THR A 242 -20.85 -8.94 26.81
CA THR A 242 -21.13 -10.31 26.33
C THR A 242 -22.63 -10.56 26.50
N SER A 243 -23.38 -10.11 25.55
CA SER A 243 -24.72 -10.61 25.20
C SER A 243 -24.94 -10.40 23.72
#